data_5ef435abb89301cb0229fe38845061e5
#
_entry.id   5ef435abb89301cb0229fe38845061e5
#
_cell.length_a   1.000
_cell.length_b   1.000
_cell.length_c   1.000
_cell.angle_alpha   90.00
_cell.angle_beta   90.00
_cell.angle_gamma   90.00
#
_symmetry.space_group_name_H-M   'P 1'
#
loop_
_entity.id
_entity.type
_entity.pdbx_description
1 polymer ?
#
loop_
_entity_poly.entity_id
_entity_poly.type
_entity_poly.pdbx_seq_one_letter_code
_entity_poly.pdbx_strand_id
1 'polypeptide(L)'
;MTAAHTPRVDSAHEPPLWEHDKGSLTYHSRRALVQLLQGPLIRAQKEPVLWAAIISDEENLRARLHDVFLELVVDETEGFAFTRMVEEETLTIPQVLRTDKLKHIDTAILLNLRQELGLALPGERVIVDVEDLREGIGYVRAVDNRDEAGFNRRFNAAIKRIQNDYSLLSATETEGRLEVSPVLRQLFDASTVTAIRDEYARLAQAEEEQGR
;
A
#
# COMPACT_ATOMS: atom_id res chain seq x y z
N MET A 1 -54.31 1.10 -12.87
CA MET A 1 -53.06 0.61 -12.30
C MET A 1 -52.05 1.74 -12.35
N THR A 2 -51.90 2.47 -11.25
CA THR A 2 -51.05 3.67 -11.14
C THR A 2 -49.71 3.23 -10.62
N ALA A 3 -48.66 3.37 -11.46
CA ALA A 3 -47.30 3.07 -11.06
C ALA A 3 -46.82 4.08 -10.00
N ALA A 4 -46.46 3.59 -8.85
CA ALA A 4 -45.89 4.39 -7.77
C ALA A 4 -44.51 4.88 -8.20
N HIS A 5 -44.39 6.18 -8.37
CA HIS A 5 -43.13 6.88 -8.60
C HIS A 5 -42.36 6.94 -7.25
N THR A 6 -41.36 6.08 -7.09
CA THR A 6 -40.46 6.18 -5.96
C THR A 6 -39.61 7.43 -6.13
N PRO A 7 -39.62 8.41 -5.22
CA PRO A 7 -38.78 9.59 -5.34
C PRO A 7 -37.30 9.15 -5.23
N ARG A 8 -36.50 9.48 -6.26
CA ARG A 8 -35.04 9.51 -6.15
C ARG A 8 -34.70 10.46 -5.02
N VAL A 9 -33.97 9.97 -4.03
CA VAL A 9 -33.33 10.80 -3.01
C VAL A 9 -32.33 11.65 -3.78
N ASP A 10 -32.66 12.93 -4.00
CA ASP A 10 -31.71 13.93 -4.48
C ASP A 10 -30.57 13.97 -3.48
N SER A 11 -29.40 13.55 -3.91
CA SER A 11 -28.15 13.77 -3.18
C SER A 11 -28.04 15.29 -2.99
N ALA A 12 -28.18 15.76 -1.75
CA ALA A 12 -28.08 17.16 -1.39
C ALA A 12 -26.74 17.71 -1.91
N HIS A 13 -26.79 18.48 -2.98
CA HIS A 13 -25.62 19.16 -3.51
C HIS A 13 -25.16 20.16 -2.44
N GLU A 14 -23.98 19.92 -1.85
CA GLU A 14 -23.35 20.94 -1.00
C GLU A 14 -23.17 22.23 -1.83
N PRO A 15 -23.30 23.41 -1.20
CA PRO A 15 -23.06 24.66 -1.89
C PRO A 15 -21.63 24.72 -2.43
N PRO A 16 -21.39 25.47 -3.54
CA PRO A 16 -20.05 25.67 -4.08
C PRO A 16 -19.07 26.12 -2.99
N LEU A 17 -17.88 25.52 -2.91
CA LEU A 17 -16.88 25.85 -1.89
C LEU A 17 -16.18 27.20 -2.15
N TRP A 18 -16.21 27.67 -3.39
CA TRP A 18 -15.72 29.00 -3.82
C TRP A 18 -16.52 29.48 -5.06
N GLU A 19 -16.34 30.75 -5.39
CA GLU A 19 -16.98 31.33 -6.59
C GLU A 19 -16.53 30.59 -7.85
N HIS A 20 -17.52 30.19 -8.68
CA HIS A 20 -17.33 29.39 -9.90
C HIS A 20 -16.91 27.93 -9.68
N ASP A 21 -16.98 27.38 -8.47
CA ASP A 21 -16.76 25.97 -8.23
C ASP A 21 -17.78 25.11 -9.00
N LYS A 22 -17.28 24.19 -9.83
CA LYS A 22 -18.09 23.23 -10.61
C LYS A 22 -17.91 21.79 -10.14
N GLY A 23 -17.15 21.58 -9.06
CA GLY A 23 -16.95 20.25 -8.50
C GLY A 23 -18.23 19.71 -7.88
N SER A 24 -18.46 18.41 -8.00
CA SER A 24 -19.66 17.74 -7.48
C SER A 24 -19.43 17.02 -6.15
N LEU A 25 -18.15 16.82 -5.75
CA LEU A 25 -17.82 16.16 -4.50
C LEU A 25 -17.96 17.08 -3.30
N THR A 26 -18.32 16.52 -2.14
CA THR A 26 -18.32 17.25 -0.87
C THR A 26 -16.92 17.73 -0.48
N TYR A 27 -16.82 18.66 0.45
CA TYR A 27 -15.52 19.14 0.93
C TYR A 27 -14.61 18.02 1.42
N HIS A 28 -15.15 17.09 2.21
CA HIS A 28 -14.38 15.97 2.75
C HIS A 28 -14.01 14.95 1.68
N SER A 29 -14.91 14.67 0.72
CA SER A 29 -14.63 13.78 -0.41
C SER A 29 -13.51 14.34 -1.31
N ARG A 30 -13.48 15.68 -1.54
CA ARG A 30 -12.38 16.32 -2.28
C ARG A 30 -11.04 16.18 -1.55
N ARG A 31 -11.04 16.33 -0.24
CA ARG A 31 -9.83 16.12 0.58
C ARG A 31 -9.38 14.66 0.53
N ALA A 32 -10.31 13.72 0.62
CA ALA A 32 -10.02 12.30 0.48
C ALA A 32 -9.44 11.98 -0.91
N LEU A 33 -10.03 12.52 -1.99
CA LEU A 33 -9.53 12.37 -3.36
C LEU A 33 -8.09 12.89 -3.50
N VAL A 34 -7.80 14.07 -2.97
CA VAL A 34 -6.44 14.64 -2.99
C VAL A 34 -5.46 13.75 -2.23
N GLN A 35 -5.82 13.26 -1.04
CA GLN A 35 -4.97 12.36 -0.28
C GLN A 35 -4.75 11.03 -1.00
N LEU A 36 -5.77 10.46 -1.64
CA LEU A 36 -5.67 9.25 -2.45
C LEU A 36 -4.72 9.41 -3.65
N LEU A 37 -4.71 10.59 -4.29
CA LEU A 37 -3.80 10.92 -5.38
C LEU A 37 -2.35 11.15 -4.91
N GLN A 38 -2.16 11.68 -3.71
CA GLN A 38 -0.84 11.91 -3.13
C GLN A 38 -0.23 10.64 -2.52
N GLY A 39 -1.07 9.67 -2.13
CA GLY A 39 -0.66 8.43 -1.49
C GLY A 39 -0.03 8.61 -0.11
N PRO A 40 0.57 7.56 0.45
CA PRO A 40 0.53 6.19 -0.05
C PRO A 40 -0.81 5.48 0.23
N LEU A 41 -1.50 5.80 1.33
CA LEU A 41 -2.79 5.21 1.71
C LEU A 41 -3.49 6.04 2.80
N ILE A 42 -4.80 5.84 2.94
CA ILE A 42 -5.62 6.39 4.03
C ILE A 42 -5.98 5.24 4.97
N ARG A 43 -5.86 5.47 6.28
CA ARG A 43 -6.22 4.51 7.32
C ARG A 43 -7.36 5.06 8.18
N ALA A 44 -8.38 4.22 8.43
CA ALA A 44 -9.53 4.57 9.25
C ALA A 44 -9.13 5.09 10.64
N GLN A 45 -8.10 4.49 11.25
CA GLN A 45 -7.61 4.87 12.57
C GLN A 45 -6.84 6.20 12.60
N LYS A 46 -6.12 6.54 11.51
CA LYS A 46 -5.30 7.76 11.45
C LYS A 46 -6.06 8.95 10.89
N GLU A 47 -6.88 8.70 9.86
CA GLU A 47 -7.64 9.74 9.14
C GLU A 47 -9.16 9.41 9.15
N PRO A 48 -9.82 9.37 10.34
CA PRO A 48 -11.22 8.90 10.44
C PRO A 48 -12.20 9.76 9.64
N VAL A 49 -11.95 11.06 9.49
CA VAL A 49 -12.80 11.96 8.71
C VAL A 49 -12.70 11.67 7.21
N LEU A 50 -11.48 11.44 6.69
CA LEU A 50 -11.28 11.09 5.28
C LEU A 50 -11.79 9.69 4.99
N TRP A 51 -11.61 8.76 5.92
CA TRP A 51 -12.16 7.43 5.83
C TRP A 51 -13.70 7.45 5.72
N ALA A 52 -14.37 8.16 6.62
CA ALA A 52 -15.82 8.30 6.57
C ALA A 52 -16.30 8.91 5.25
N ALA A 53 -15.56 9.87 4.69
CA ALA A 53 -15.87 10.46 3.40
C ALA A 53 -15.69 9.45 2.25
N ILE A 54 -14.68 8.58 2.30
CA ILE A 54 -14.49 7.52 1.30
C ILE A 54 -15.67 6.56 1.32
N ILE A 55 -16.05 6.05 2.50
CA ILE A 55 -17.14 5.08 2.62
C ILE A 55 -18.48 5.70 2.21
N SER A 56 -18.74 6.95 2.55
CA SER A 56 -20.01 7.61 2.24
C SER A 56 -20.16 8.02 0.77
N ASP A 57 -19.06 8.22 0.05
CA ASP A 57 -19.05 8.80 -1.29
C ASP A 57 -18.17 7.97 -2.28
N GLU A 58 -18.10 6.66 -2.02
CA GLU A 58 -17.20 5.74 -2.73
C GLU A 58 -17.43 5.73 -4.24
N GLU A 59 -18.68 5.66 -4.70
CA GLU A 59 -19.01 5.62 -6.13
C GLU A 59 -18.51 6.87 -6.87
N ASN A 60 -18.73 8.06 -6.31
CA ASN A 60 -18.26 9.29 -6.91
C ASN A 60 -16.74 9.40 -6.91
N LEU A 61 -16.08 8.96 -5.83
CA LEU A 61 -14.61 8.92 -5.76
C LEU A 61 -14.04 7.96 -6.79
N ARG A 62 -14.62 6.77 -6.95
CA ARG A 62 -14.24 5.80 -7.99
C ARG A 62 -14.37 6.41 -9.38
N ALA A 63 -15.51 7.06 -9.69
CA ALA A 63 -15.72 7.70 -10.97
C ALA A 63 -14.63 8.75 -11.28
N ARG A 64 -14.24 9.58 -10.28
CA ARG A 64 -13.19 10.59 -10.47
C ARG A 64 -11.79 9.98 -10.63
N LEU A 65 -11.52 8.88 -9.96
CA LEU A 65 -10.24 8.16 -10.09
C LEU A 65 -10.16 7.44 -11.43
N HIS A 66 -11.27 6.86 -11.92
CA HIS A 66 -11.34 6.26 -13.24
C HIS A 66 -11.08 7.28 -14.36
N ASP A 67 -11.53 8.54 -14.24
CA ASP A 67 -11.24 9.61 -15.19
C ASP A 67 -9.74 9.88 -15.37
N VAL A 68 -8.91 9.44 -14.41
CA VAL A 68 -7.44 9.55 -14.42
C VAL A 68 -6.73 8.19 -14.39
N PHE A 69 -7.39 7.13 -14.85
CA PHE A 69 -6.85 5.77 -14.97
C PHE A 69 -6.37 5.16 -13.63
N LEU A 70 -7.04 5.49 -12.54
CA LEU A 70 -6.76 4.94 -11.23
C LEU A 70 -7.96 4.15 -10.71
N GLU A 71 -7.70 3.04 -10.03
CA GLU A 71 -8.69 2.29 -9.26
C GLU A 71 -8.58 2.62 -7.79
N LEU A 72 -9.72 2.70 -7.12
CA LEU A 72 -9.80 2.79 -5.66
C LEU A 72 -9.90 1.38 -5.06
N VAL A 73 -8.97 1.04 -4.20
CA VAL A 73 -9.03 -0.18 -3.36
C VAL A 73 -9.46 0.24 -1.97
N VAL A 74 -10.54 -0.37 -1.47
CA VAL A 74 -11.07 -0.16 -0.11
C VAL A 74 -11.15 -1.52 0.57
N ASP A 75 -10.57 -1.62 1.75
CA ASP A 75 -10.72 -2.77 2.64
C ASP A 75 -11.33 -2.28 3.95
N GLU A 76 -12.65 -2.48 4.08
CA GLU A 76 -13.40 -2.06 5.26
C GLU A 76 -13.06 -2.90 6.49
N THR A 77 -12.67 -4.16 6.31
CA THR A 77 -12.32 -5.07 7.40
C THR A 77 -11.02 -4.66 8.06
N GLU A 78 -10.02 -4.34 7.25
CA GLU A 78 -8.70 -3.91 7.71
C GLU A 78 -8.59 -2.38 7.87
N GLY A 79 -9.59 -1.63 7.41
CA GLY A 79 -9.73 -0.19 7.59
C GLY A 79 -8.69 0.64 6.83
N PHE A 80 -8.47 0.34 5.56
CA PHE A 80 -7.58 1.15 4.71
C PHE A 80 -8.14 1.35 3.29
N ALA A 81 -7.68 2.43 2.63
CA ALA A 81 -7.95 2.70 1.22
C ALA A 81 -6.71 3.27 0.53
N PHE A 82 -6.49 2.90 -0.73
CA PHE A 82 -5.41 3.41 -1.57
C PHE A 82 -5.79 3.37 -3.05
N THR A 83 -4.96 3.96 -3.91
CA THR A 83 -5.15 3.92 -5.35
C THR A 83 -4.06 3.09 -6.03
N ARG A 84 -4.42 2.41 -7.10
CA ARG A 84 -3.50 1.74 -8.01
C ARG A 84 -3.79 2.13 -9.45
N MET A 85 -2.81 1.96 -10.33
CA MET A 85 -3.00 2.12 -11.77
C MET A 85 -3.94 1.04 -12.31
N VAL A 86 -4.79 1.42 -13.26
CA VAL A 86 -5.54 0.44 -14.06
C VAL A 86 -4.55 -0.37 -14.90
N GLU A 87 -4.70 -1.70 -14.91
CA GLU A 87 -3.95 -2.61 -15.76
C GLU A 87 -4.85 -3.10 -16.88
N GLU A 88 -4.67 -2.55 -18.09
CA GLU A 88 -5.45 -2.91 -19.28
C GLU A 88 -4.54 -2.99 -20.49
N GLU A 89 -4.36 -4.20 -21.03
CA GLU A 89 -3.42 -4.48 -22.13
C GLU A 89 -3.76 -3.75 -23.44
N THR A 90 -5.03 -3.41 -23.64
CA THR A 90 -5.50 -2.77 -24.86
C THR A 90 -5.34 -1.26 -24.88
N LEU A 91 -4.99 -0.66 -23.73
CA LEU A 91 -4.88 0.79 -23.55
C LEU A 91 -3.44 1.24 -23.32
N THR A 92 -3.08 2.38 -23.93
CA THR A 92 -1.85 3.09 -23.56
C THR A 92 -2.17 4.06 -22.43
N ILE A 93 -1.90 3.64 -21.19
CA ILE A 93 -2.21 4.42 -20.00
C ILE A 93 -1.00 5.28 -19.62
N PRO A 94 -1.16 6.62 -19.47
CA PRO A 94 -0.09 7.48 -18.97
C PRO A 94 0.19 7.17 -17.50
N GLN A 95 1.46 7.30 -17.09
CA GLN A 95 1.83 7.12 -15.69
C GLN A 95 1.32 8.30 -14.85
N VAL A 96 0.36 8.06 -13.99
CA VAL A 96 -0.28 9.05 -13.10
C VAL A 96 0.37 9.05 -11.72
N LEU A 97 0.62 7.86 -11.16
CA LEU A 97 1.25 7.71 -9.85
C LEU A 97 2.77 7.68 -9.97
N ARG A 98 3.46 8.22 -8.97
CA ARG A 98 4.90 8.05 -8.86
C ARG A 98 5.22 6.58 -8.63
N THR A 99 6.18 6.07 -9.40
CA THR A 99 6.69 4.71 -9.23
C THR A 99 8.12 4.80 -8.72
N ASP A 100 8.36 4.34 -7.51
CA ASP A 100 9.70 4.21 -6.96
C ASP A 100 10.24 2.80 -7.24
N LYS A 101 11.49 2.72 -7.71
CA LYS A 101 12.16 1.43 -7.84
C LYS A 101 12.59 0.95 -6.45
N LEU A 102 12.03 -0.17 -6.02
CA LEU A 102 12.46 -0.83 -4.80
C LEU A 102 13.92 -1.29 -4.93
N LYS A 103 14.70 -1.09 -3.88
CA LYS A 103 16.04 -1.67 -3.78
C LYS A 103 15.94 -3.13 -3.37
N HIS A 104 16.93 -3.95 -3.70
CA HIS A 104 16.95 -5.37 -3.34
C HIS A 104 16.63 -5.63 -1.87
N ILE A 105 17.22 -4.83 -0.97
CA ILE A 105 16.98 -4.98 0.46
C ILE A 105 15.55 -4.60 0.85
N ASP A 106 14.97 -3.56 0.23
CA ASP A 106 13.57 -3.18 0.45
C ASP A 106 12.64 -4.33 0.02
N THR A 107 12.89 -4.91 -1.14
CA THR A 107 12.12 -6.05 -1.65
C THR A 107 12.21 -7.25 -0.71
N ALA A 108 13.41 -7.63 -0.26
CA ALA A 108 13.60 -8.74 0.66
C ALA A 108 12.85 -8.54 1.99
N ILE A 109 12.89 -7.32 2.55
CA ILE A 109 12.13 -6.98 3.76
C ILE A 109 10.63 -7.11 3.49
N LEU A 110 10.12 -6.52 2.40
CA LEU A 110 8.70 -6.55 2.07
C LEU A 110 8.18 -7.96 1.85
N LEU A 111 8.96 -8.84 1.21
CA LEU A 111 8.63 -10.25 1.04
C LEU A 111 8.55 -11.00 2.37
N ASN A 112 9.50 -10.75 3.27
CA ASN A 112 9.47 -11.35 4.61
C ASN A 112 8.24 -10.88 5.40
N LEU A 113 7.97 -9.57 5.43
CA LEU A 113 6.79 -9.01 6.07
C LEU A 113 5.47 -9.56 5.47
N ARG A 114 5.43 -9.75 4.14
CA ARG A 114 4.28 -10.34 3.47
C ARG A 114 4.08 -11.82 3.85
N GLN A 115 5.17 -12.56 4.09
CA GLN A 115 5.13 -13.92 4.59
C GLN A 115 4.56 -13.98 6.00
N GLU A 116 5.02 -13.13 6.92
CA GLU A 116 4.49 -13.02 8.29
C GLU A 116 2.98 -12.74 8.28
N LEU A 117 2.53 -11.81 7.43
CA LEU A 117 1.09 -11.56 7.23
C LEU A 117 0.35 -12.77 6.66
N GLY A 118 1.00 -13.63 5.90
CA GLY A 118 0.41 -14.85 5.35
C GLY A 118 0.13 -15.92 6.40
N LEU A 119 0.86 -15.91 7.51
CA LEU A 119 0.70 -16.84 8.62
C LEU A 119 -0.40 -16.40 9.60
N ALA A 120 -0.78 -15.13 9.59
CA ALA A 120 -1.78 -14.56 10.46
C ALA A 120 -3.18 -14.55 9.81
N LEU A 121 -4.21 -14.62 10.65
CA LEU A 121 -5.61 -14.52 10.21
C LEU A 121 -5.95 -13.08 9.76
N PRO A 122 -6.93 -12.90 8.85
CA PRO A 122 -7.46 -11.57 8.53
C PRO A 122 -7.94 -10.83 9.79
N GLY A 123 -7.56 -9.54 9.92
CA GLY A 123 -7.87 -8.72 11.09
C GLY A 123 -6.93 -8.92 12.28
N GLU A 124 -6.04 -9.90 12.25
CA GLU A 124 -5.03 -10.11 13.28
C GLU A 124 -3.86 -9.14 13.09
N ARG A 125 -3.43 -8.49 14.18
CA ARG A 125 -2.26 -7.60 14.18
C ARG A 125 -0.98 -8.41 14.11
N VAL A 126 -0.18 -8.15 13.11
CA VAL A 126 1.15 -8.77 12.94
C VAL A 126 2.23 -7.82 13.42
N ILE A 127 2.99 -8.23 14.40
CA ILE A 127 4.11 -7.47 14.97
C ILE A 127 5.39 -8.28 14.76
N VAL A 128 6.41 -7.64 14.19
CA VAL A 128 7.70 -8.24 13.93
C VAL A 128 8.78 -7.57 14.78
N ASP A 129 9.77 -8.35 15.20
CA ASP A 129 10.99 -7.82 15.81
C ASP A 129 11.98 -7.41 14.71
N VAL A 130 12.62 -6.25 14.86
CA VAL A 130 13.53 -5.70 13.84
C VAL A 130 14.80 -6.56 13.70
N GLU A 131 15.26 -7.19 14.80
CA GLU A 131 16.44 -8.07 14.76
C GLU A 131 16.10 -9.39 14.05
N ASP A 132 14.96 -10.02 14.38
CA ASP A 132 14.49 -11.24 13.72
C ASP A 132 14.32 -11.00 12.21
N LEU A 133 13.76 -9.83 11.83
CA LEU A 133 13.62 -9.42 10.44
C LEU A 133 14.99 -9.25 9.76
N ARG A 134 15.98 -8.68 10.45
CA ARG A 134 17.34 -8.53 9.92
C ARG A 134 18.01 -9.87 9.70
N GLU A 135 17.86 -10.80 10.64
CA GLU A 135 18.38 -12.17 10.53
C GLU A 135 17.69 -12.92 9.38
N GLY A 136 16.36 -12.81 9.27
CA GLY A 136 15.57 -13.46 8.24
C GLY A 136 15.93 -13.07 6.79
N ILE A 137 16.48 -11.86 6.60
CA ILE A 137 16.97 -11.40 5.28
C ILE A 137 18.52 -11.46 5.16
N GLY A 138 19.20 -12.16 6.07
CA GLY A 138 20.65 -12.27 6.08
C GLY A 138 21.28 -12.83 4.79
N TYR A 139 20.50 -13.58 4.00
CA TYR A 139 20.92 -14.08 2.69
C TYR A 139 21.21 -12.95 1.69
N VAL A 140 20.54 -11.80 1.78
CA VAL A 140 20.79 -10.63 0.92
C VAL A 140 22.19 -10.06 1.16
N ARG A 141 22.75 -10.25 2.34
CA ARG A 141 24.11 -9.82 2.67
C ARG A 141 25.17 -10.54 1.84
N ALA A 142 24.94 -11.82 1.53
CA ALA A 142 25.86 -12.62 0.74
C ALA A 142 25.96 -12.11 -0.70
N VAL A 143 24.82 -11.65 -1.24
CA VAL A 143 24.70 -11.12 -2.62
C VAL A 143 25.29 -9.72 -2.76
N ASP A 144 25.17 -8.86 -1.76
CA ASP A 144 25.38 -7.41 -1.91
C ASP A 144 26.79 -6.91 -1.48
N ASN A 145 27.44 -7.60 -0.60
CA ASN A 145 28.83 -7.40 -0.14
C ASN A 145 29.01 -7.96 1.29
N ARG A 146 30.18 -8.53 1.62
CA ARG A 146 30.48 -9.09 2.95
C ARG A 146 30.67 -8.03 4.06
N ASP A 147 30.43 -6.75 3.78
CA ASP A 147 30.50 -5.66 4.76
C ASP A 147 29.26 -5.61 5.65
N GLU A 148 29.39 -6.07 6.88
CA GLU A 148 28.32 -6.09 7.89
C GLU A 148 27.85 -4.69 8.28
N ALA A 149 28.76 -3.74 8.45
CA ALA A 149 28.42 -2.37 8.82
C ALA A 149 27.63 -1.66 7.69
N GLY A 150 28.02 -1.92 6.45
CA GLY A 150 27.30 -1.43 5.28
C GLY A 150 25.91 -2.05 5.14
N PHE A 151 25.77 -3.35 5.38
CA PHE A 151 24.47 -4.02 5.39
C PHE A 151 23.55 -3.43 6.46
N ASN A 152 24.00 -3.31 7.71
CA ASN A 152 23.21 -2.74 8.80
C ASN A 152 22.74 -1.31 8.50
N ARG A 153 23.58 -0.48 7.92
CA ARG A 153 23.22 0.88 7.51
C ARG A 153 22.15 0.87 6.42
N ARG A 154 22.25 0.01 5.39
CA ARG A 154 21.26 -0.13 4.32
C ARG A 154 19.95 -0.70 4.85
N PHE A 155 20.00 -1.69 5.73
CA PHE A 155 18.82 -2.26 6.40
C PHE A 155 18.06 -1.20 7.18
N ASN A 156 18.72 -0.46 8.05
CA ASN A 156 18.08 0.60 8.85
C ASN A 156 17.48 1.71 7.96
N ALA A 157 18.14 2.05 6.86
CA ALA A 157 17.61 3.01 5.90
C ALA A 157 16.38 2.45 5.16
N ALA A 158 16.34 1.16 4.85
CA ALA A 158 15.20 0.48 4.25
C ALA A 158 14.00 0.45 5.21
N ILE A 159 14.19 0.07 6.48
CA ILE A 159 13.14 0.11 7.49
C ILE A 159 12.53 1.51 7.59
N LYS A 160 13.35 2.57 7.63
CA LYS A 160 12.86 3.96 7.68
C LYS A 160 12.04 4.33 6.44
N ARG A 161 12.45 3.92 5.23
CA ARG A 161 11.64 4.16 4.02
C ARG A 161 10.31 3.42 4.08
N ILE A 162 10.33 2.14 4.43
CA ILE A 162 9.12 1.31 4.51
C ILE A 162 8.15 1.87 5.55
N GLN A 163 8.66 2.44 6.64
CA GLN A 163 7.87 3.05 7.70
C GLN A 163 7.33 4.43 7.31
N ASN A 164 8.19 5.32 6.80
CA ASN A 164 7.85 6.74 6.62
C ASN A 164 7.31 7.05 5.22
N ASP A 165 7.95 6.50 4.18
CA ASP A 165 7.62 6.84 2.80
C ASP A 165 6.48 5.94 2.26
N TYR A 166 6.51 4.65 2.61
CA TYR A 166 5.50 3.68 2.15
C TYR A 166 4.38 3.43 3.16
N SER A 167 4.54 3.82 4.43
CA SER A 167 3.58 3.59 5.52
C SER A 167 3.20 2.11 5.69
N LEU A 168 4.11 1.19 5.40
CA LEU A 168 3.90 -0.26 5.49
C LEU A 168 4.33 -0.86 6.83
N LEU A 169 5.00 -0.07 7.67
CA LEU A 169 5.35 -0.39 9.04
C LEU A 169 4.91 0.74 9.97
N SER A 170 4.54 0.41 11.20
CA SER A 170 4.21 1.39 12.24
C SER A 170 4.95 1.04 13.54
N ALA A 171 5.39 2.07 14.28
CA ALA A 171 5.99 1.84 15.60
C ALA A 171 4.95 1.27 16.57
N THR A 172 5.40 0.40 17.46
CA THR A 172 4.62 -0.09 18.62
C THR A 172 5.09 0.60 19.90
N GLU A 173 4.43 0.30 21.01
CA GLU A 173 4.86 0.78 22.34
C GLU A 173 6.19 0.14 22.80
N THR A 174 6.56 -0.98 22.20
CA THR A 174 7.80 -1.71 22.50
C THR A 174 8.88 -1.31 21.52
N GLU A 175 10.00 -0.82 22.00
CA GLU A 175 11.16 -0.51 21.16
C GLU A 175 11.67 -1.77 20.44
N GLY A 176 12.08 -1.61 19.18
CA GLY A 176 12.53 -2.71 18.33
C GLY A 176 11.41 -3.52 17.69
N ARG A 177 10.15 -3.26 18.02
CA ARG A 177 9.00 -3.96 17.43
C ARG A 177 8.17 -3.04 16.54
N LEU A 178 7.82 -3.57 15.38
CA LEU A 178 7.04 -2.84 14.36
C LEU A 178 5.79 -3.62 13.99
N GLU A 179 4.67 -2.91 13.85
CA GLU A 179 3.43 -3.47 13.34
C GLU A 179 3.42 -3.41 11.81
N VAL A 180 3.09 -4.53 11.20
CA VAL A 180 3.05 -4.70 9.74
C VAL A 180 1.68 -4.25 9.22
N SER A 181 1.68 -3.41 8.20
CA SER A 181 0.45 -2.97 7.55
C SER A 181 -0.20 -4.10 6.77
N PRO A 182 -1.48 -4.42 7.01
CA PRO A 182 -2.20 -5.45 6.27
C PRO A 182 -2.34 -5.14 4.77
N VAL A 183 -2.15 -3.89 4.35
CA VAL A 183 -2.17 -3.47 2.94
C VAL A 183 -1.18 -4.25 2.07
N LEU A 184 -0.11 -4.79 2.65
CA LEU A 184 0.84 -5.65 1.93
C LEU A 184 0.18 -6.89 1.32
N ARG A 185 -0.95 -7.37 1.86
CA ARG A 185 -1.72 -8.48 1.27
C ARG A 185 -2.31 -8.11 -0.10
N GLN A 186 -2.63 -6.82 -0.27
CA GLN A 186 -3.24 -6.28 -1.50
C GLN A 186 -2.19 -5.78 -2.51
N LEU A 187 -1.02 -5.38 -2.04
CA LEU A 187 0.07 -4.89 -2.90
C LEU A 187 0.86 -6.03 -3.55
N PHE A 188 0.98 -7.18 -2.86
CA PHE A 188 1.72 -8.34 -3.34
C PHE A 188 0.83 -9.57 -3.25
N ASP A 189 0.37 -10.06 -4.37
CA ASP A 189 -0.33 -11.34 -4.41
C ASP A 189 0.62 -12.51 -4.12
N ALA A 190 0.06 -13.68 -3.78
CA ALA A 190 0.84 -14.84 -3.40
C ALA A 190 1.73 -15.37 -4.54
N SER A 191 1.32 -15.20 -5.80
CA SER A 191 2.06 -15.65 -6.97
C SER A 191 3.28 -14.77 -7.21
N THR A 192 3.14 -13.46 -7.10
CA THR A 192 4.23 -12.48 -7.19
C THR A 192 5.26 -12.72 -6.08
N VAL A 193 4.82 -12.95 -4.83
CA VAL A 193 5.71 -13.27 -3.71
C VAL A 193 6.52 -14.53 -3.98
N THR A 194 5.86 -15.59 -4.47
CA THR A 194 6.52 -16.86 -4.78
C THR A 194 7.54 -16.69 -5.90
N ALA A 195 7.17 -16.04 -7.00
CA ALA A 195 8.05 -15.81 -8.15
C ALA A 195 9.31 -15.02 -7.78
N ILE A 196 9.16 -13.94 -7.01
CA ILE A 196 10.30 -13.13 -6.57
C ILE A 196 11.19 -13.93 -5.61
N ARG A 197 10.62 -14.67 -4.67
CA ARG A 197 11.38 -15.51 -3.74
C ARG A 197 12.19 -16.57 -4.47
N ASP A 198 11.59 -17.25 -5.44
CA ASP A 198 12.25 -18.31 -6.21
C ASP A 198 13.40 -17.73 -7.06
N GLU A 199 13.24 -16.51 -7.57
CA GLU A 199 14.32 -15.78 -8.25
C GLU A 199 15.48 -15.45 -7.30
N TYR A 200 15.20 -14.96 -6.08
CA TYR A 200 16.27 -14.70 -5.08
C TYR A 200 16.97 -15.99 -4.65
N ALA A 201 16.25 -17.09 -4.47
CA ALA A 201 16.84 -18.40 -4.14
C ALA A 201 17.78 -18.88 -5.26
N ARG A 202 17.37 -18.69 -6.53
CA ARG A 202 18.19 -19.05 -7.71
C ARG A 202 19.46 -18.18 -7.80
N LEU A 203 19.35 -16.87 -7.55
CA LEU A 203 20.51 -15.97 -7.54
C LEU A 203 21.51 -16.34 -6.43
N ALA A 204 21.03 -16.67 -5.24
CA ALA A 204 21.89 -17.08 -4.12
C ALA A 204 22.65 -18.38 -4.44
N GLN A 205 21.98 -19.37 -5.06
CA GLN A 205 22.62 -20.63 -5.49
C GLN A 205 23.67 -20.41 -6.57
N ALA A 206 23.40 -19.55 -7.56
CA ALA A 206 24.35 -19.25 -8.62
C ALA A 206 25.64 -18.57 -8.11
N GLU A 207 25.55 -17.79 -7.05
CA GLU A 207 26.74 -17.16 -6.42
C GLU A 207 27.55 -18.15 -5.57
N GLU A 208 26.91 -19.09 -4.89
CA GLU A 208 27.61 -20.18 -4.18
C GLU A 208 28.41 -21.08 -5.12
N GLU A 209 27.90 -21.31 -6.35
CA GLU A 209 28.58 -22.09 -7.37
C GLU A 209 29.76 -21.35 -8.01
N GLN A 210 29.69 -20.01 -8.15
CA GLN A 210 30.76 -19.18 -8.71
C GLN A 210 31.88 -18.85 -7.69
N GLY A 211 31.58 -18.98 -6.39
CA GLY A 211 32.55 -18.75 -5.32
C GLY A 211 33.39 -19.97 -4.91
N ARG A 212 33.19 -21.11 -5.58
CA ARG A 212 33.95 -22.36 -5.45
C ARG A 212 34.96 -22.52 -6.58
#